data_1193cce050024a8151fcd6da675a6d4d
#
_entry.id   1193cce050024a8151fcd6da675a6d4d
#
_cell.length_a   1.000
_cell.length_b   1.000
_cell.length_c   1.000
_cell.angle_alpha   90.00
_cell.angle_beta   90.00
_cell.angle_gamma   90.00
#
_symmetry.space_group_name_H-M   'P 1'
#
loop_
_entity.id
_entity.type
_entity.pdbx_description
1 polymer ?
#
loop_
_entity_poly.entity_id
_entity_poly.type
_entity_poly.pdbx_seq_one_letter_code
_entity_poly.pdbx_strand_id
1 'polypeptide(L)'
;MTSSLASELLKRAEALSKDHQPAPNLPDLGLGPQKMIFCCFDPRVDPVKFLGLTAADGVLVVRNASGSPAGNIFDIVALDSLLGISEVIIVKHTDCGATYMTGHDVRNHITKHNPGLAGTLDDLPDLTTTDIVQKTRDDVDLVKSSPLVRKELRDTVSGLLYDIKTGKVSKIV
;
A
#
# COMPACT_ATOMS: atom_id res chain seq x y z
N MET A 1 15.62 24.61 -22.33
CA MET A 1 15.74 23.41 -21.45
C MET A 1 14.50 23.40 -20.57
N THR A 2 13.67 22.38 -20.69
CA THR A 2 12.52 22.19 -19.79
C THR A 2 13.04 21.86 -18.38
N SER A 3 12.58 22.59 -17.36
CA SER A 3 12.95 22.28 -15.98
C SER A 3 12.47 20.87 -15.61
N SER A 4 13.24 20.13 -14.79
CA SER A 4 12.78 18.84 -14.32
C SER A 4 11.59 19.02 -13.38
N LEU A 5 10.69 18.01 -13.30
CA LEU A 5 9.57 18.02 -12.36
C LEU A 5 10.05 18.27 -10.92
N ALA A 6 11.19 17.69 -10.54
CA ALA A 6 11.78 17.90 -9.21
C ALA A 6 12.07 19.39 -8.93
N SER A 7 12.63 20.11 -9.92
CA SER A 7 12.89 21.54 -9.76
C SER A 7 11.61 22.37 -9.60
N GLU A 8 10.54 21.98 -10.30
CA GLU A 8 9.23 22.63 -10.17
C GLU A 8 8.59 22.33 -8.81
N LEU A 9 8.66 21.10 -8.35
CA LEU A 9 8.13 20.70 -7.02
C LEU A 9 8.86 21.43 -5.88
N LEU A 10 10.18 21.59 -5.96
CA LEU A 10 10.94 22.36 -4.98
C LEU A 10 10.48 23.81 -4.89
N LYS A 11 10.27 24.47 -6.02
CA LYS A 11 9.74 25.86 -6.05
C LYS A 11 8.35 25.96 -5.41
N ARG A 12 7.46 24.99 -5.70
CA ARG A 12 6.13 24.93 -5.10
C ARG A 12 6.21 24.71 -3.58
N ALA A 13 7.06 23.79 -3.15
CA ALA A 13 7.28 23.49 -1.72
C ALA A 13 7.84 24.71 -0.99
N GLU A 14 8.79 25.44 -1.57
CA GLU A 14 9.34 26.68 -1.01
C GLU A 14 8.26 27.75 -0.84
N ALA A 15 7.36 27.90 -1.81
CA ALA A 15 6.26 28.83 -1.69
C ALA A 15 5.29 28.46 -0.55
N LEU A 16 4.94 27.16 -0.43
CA LEU A 16 4.03 26.66 0.59
C LEU A 16 4.65 26.68 2.01
N SER A 17 5.98 26.54 2.12
CA SER A 17 6.66 26.54 3.41
C SER A 17 6.57 27.87 4.16
N LYS A 18 6.26 28.97 3.49
CA LYS A 18 6.12 30.29 4.10
C LYS A 18 4.96 30.37 5.09
N ASP A 19 3.90 29.61 4.83
CA ASP A 19 2.70 29.55 5.67
C ASP A 19 2.64 28.27 6.53
N HIS A 20 3.74 27.52 6.56
CA HIS A 20 3.80 26.25 7.27
C HIS A 20 3.67 26.44 8.79
N GLN A 21 2.77 25.69 9.40
CA GLN A 21 2.68 25.58 10.86
C GLN A 21 3.46 24.34 11.32
N PRO A 22 4.34 24.47 12.34
CA PRO A 22 5.10 23.33 12.83
C PRO A 22 4.18 22.19 13.30
N ALA A 23 4.45 20.98 12.82
CA ALA A 23 3.80 19.79 13.36
C ALA A 23 4.45 19.39 14.70
N PRO A 24 3.70 18.82 15.65
CA PRO A 24 4.27 18.27 16.88
C PRO A 24 5.21 17.10 16.57
N ASN A 25 6.17 16.83 17.44
CA ASN A 25 6.99 15.64 17.35
C ASN A 25 6.15 14.39 17.61
N LEU A 26 6.56 13.24 17.05
CA LEU A 26 5.81 11.99 17.18
C LEU A 26 5.50 11.59 18.63
N PRO A 27 6.42 11.70 19.60
CA PRO A 27 6.13 11.41 21.01
C PRO A 27 5.05 12.31 21.63
N ASP A 28 4.93 13.54 21.13
CA ASP A 28 4.01 14.54 21.66
C ASP A 28 2.57 14.36 21.15
N LEU A 29 2.38 13.51 20.14
CA LEU A 29 1.07 13.24 19.54
C LEU A 29 0.15 12.41 20.44
N GLY A 30 0.68 11.68 21.44
CA GLY A 30 -0.12 10.83 22.33
C GLY A 30 -0.94 9.78 21.57
N LEU A 31 -0.40 9.25 20.47
CA LEU A 31 -1.12 8.32 19.62
C LEU A 31 -1.42 7.01 20.35
N GLY A 32 -2.69 6.59 20.32
CA GLY A 32 -3.07 5.23 20.63
C GLY A 32 -2.73 4.25 19.49
N PRO A 33 -3.12 2.96 19.61
CA PRO A 33 -2.90 1.97 18.56
C PRO A 33 -3.48 2.42 17.22
N GLN A 34 -2.67 2.35 16.19
CA GLN A 34 -3.03 2.79 14.83
C GLN A 34 -3.64 1.63 14.02
N LYS A 35 -4.28 1.97 12.91
CA LYS A 35 -4.72 1.02 11.90
C LYS A 35 -3.86 1.16 10.65
N MET A 36 -3.73 0.12 9.84
CA MET A 36 -2.92 0.15 8.64
C MET A 36 -3.75 -0.28 7.42
N ILE A 37 -3.71 0.53 6.37
CA ILE A 37 -4.37 0.22 5.10
C ILE A 37 -3.31 0.05 4.01
N PHE A 38 -3.32 -1.10 3.33
CA PHE A 38 -2.63 -1.28 2.05
C PHE A 38 -3.57 -0.94 0.90
N CYS A 39 -3.14 -0.06 0.00
CA CYS A 39 -3.93 0.33 -1.17
C CYS A 39 -3.03 0.55 -2.39
N CYS A 40 -3.59 0.39 -3.58
CA CYS A 40 -2.87 0.61 -4.83
C CYS A 40 -2.42 2.09 -4.95
N PHE A 41 -1.27 2.31 -5.59
CA PHE A 41 -0.80 3.67 -5.93
C PHE A 41 -1.51 4.26 -7.16
N ASP A 42 -2.46 3.56 -7.78
CA ASP A 42 -3.25 4.07 -8.90
C ASP A 42 -3.82 5.46 -8.55
N PRO A 43 -3.58 6.49 -9.36
CA PRO A 43 -4.00 7.86 -9.06
C PRO A 43 -5.52 8.04 -9.01
N ARG A 44 -6.29 7.10 -9.57
CA ARG A 44 -7.76 7.08 -9.52
C ARG A 44 -8.29 6.59 -8.17
N VAL A 45 -7.42 6.00 -7.33
CA VAL A 45 -7.78 5.32 -6.09
C VAL A 45 -7.09 6.02 -4.92
N ASP A 46 -7.84 6.80 -4.17
CA ASP A 46 -7.36 7.51 -3.00
C ASP A 46 -8.18 7.07 -1.78
N PRO A 47 -7.65 6.18 -0.91
CA PRO A 47 -8.40 5.64 0.21
C PRO A 47 -8.84 6.70 1.21
N VAL A 48 -8.07 7.79 1.36
CA VAL A 48 -8.49 8.90 2.22
C VAL A 48 -9.81 9.49 1.73
N LYS A 49 -9.99 9.62 0.41
CA LYS A 49 -11.21 10.18 -0.18
C LYS A 49 -12.37 9.21 -0.17
N PHE A 50 -12.19 7.99 -0.73
CA PHE A 50 -13.32 7.09 -0.91
C PHE A 50 -13.76 6.38 0.38
N LEU A 51 -12.91 6.33 1.42
CA LEU A 51 -13.30 5.86 2.75
C LEU A 51 -13.68 7.01 3.70
N GLY A 52 -13.48 8.27 3.29
CA GLY A 52 -13.74 9.43 4.13
C GLY A 52 -12.83 9.51 5.36
N LEU A 53 -11.58 9.07 5.23
CA LEU A 53 -10.65 9.03 6.36
C LEU A 53 -10.28 10.43 6.84
N THR A 54 -10.18 10.55 8.15
CA THR A 54 -9.74 11.76 8.86
C THR A 54 -8.56 11.43 9.78
N ALA A 55 -7.88 12.44 10.30
CA ALA A 55 -6.80 12.23 11.25
C ALA A 55 -7.26 11.49 12.54
N ALA A 56 -8.54 11.63 12.91
CA ALA A 56 -9.12 10.97 14.10
C ALA A 56 -9.24 9.46 13.96
N ASP A 57 -9.23 8.92 12.73
CA ASP A 57 -9.34 7.47 12.48
C ASP A 57 -8.06 6.71 12.84
N GLY A 58 -6.93 7.41 12.98
CA GLY A 58 -5.63 6.82 13.30
C GLY A 58 -5.20 5.78 12.26
N VAL A 59 -5.31 6.13 10.97
CA VAL A 59 -5.02 5.22 9.86
C VAL A 59 -3.72 5.60 9.15
N LEU A 60 -2.81 4.65 9.06
CA LEU A 60 -1.60 4.73 8.26
C LEU A 60 -1.88 4.10 6.88
N VAL A 61 -1.69 4.85 5.81
CA VAL A 61 -1.95 4.38 4.44
C VAL A 61 -0.65 4.05 3.74
N VAL A 62 -0.45 2.77 3.40
CA VAL A 62 0.64 2.30 2.54
C VAL A 62 0.13 2.17 1.12
N ARG A 63 0.76 2.87 0.20
CA ARG A 63 0.43 2.79 -1.23
C ARG A 63 1.59 2.18 -2.01
N ASN A 64 1.30 1.10 -2.72
CA ASN A 64 2.28 0.37 -3.52
C ASN A 64 1.63 -0.26 -4.77
N ALA A 65 2.41 -1.01 -5.54
CA ALA A 65 1.89 -1.74 -6.68
C ALA A 65 0.84 -2.76 -6.22
N SER A 66 -0.34 -2.74 -6.83
CA SER A 66 -1.47 -3.61 -6.49
C SER A 66 -2.05 -3.44 -5.08
N GLY A 67 -1.52 -2.57 -4.22
CA GLY A 67 -1.90 -2.52 -2.81
C GLY A 67 -1.63 -3.84 -2.08
N SER A 68 -0.53 -4.52 -2.42
CA SER A 68 -0.21 -5.83 -1.87
C SER A 68 0.73 -5.73 -0.67
N PRO A 69 0.52 -6.50 0.41
CA PRO A 69 1.46 -6.62 1.51
C PRO A 69 2.69 -7.49 1.13
N ALA A 70 2.69 -8.18 -0.01
CA ALA A 70 3.82 -8.95 -0.48
C ALA A 70 5.06 -8.04 -0.66
N GLY A 71 6.16 -8.40 -0.01
CA GLY A 71 7.36 -7.55 0.07
C GLY A 71 7.30 -6.43 1.13
N ASN A 72 6.15 -6.18 1.76
CA ASN A 72 5.95 -5.12 2.75
C ASN A 72 5.52 -5.64 4.14
N ILE A 73 5.67 -6.94 4.41
CA ILE A 73 5.37 -7.51 5.76
C ILE A 73 6.23 -6.83 6.84
N PHE A 74 7.46 -6.46 6.51
CA PHE A 74 8.34 -5.77 7.44
C PHE A 74 7.79 -4.40 7.87
N ASP A 75 7.09 -3.69 7.00
CA ASP A 75 6.46 -2.40 7.34
C ASP A 75 5.38 -2.58 8.41
N ILE A 76 4.60 -3.68 8.33
CA ILE A 76 3.59 -4.02 9.36
C ILE A 76 4.29 -4.22 10.71
N VAL A 77 5.35 -5.02 10.74
CA VAL A 77 6.07 -5.35 11.97
C VAL A 77 6.77 -4.11 12.55
N ALA A 78 7.41 -3.30 11.72
CA ALA A 78 8.10 -2.09 12.14
C ALA A 78 7.12 -1.06 12.75
N LEU A 79 5.99 -0.82 12.10
CA LEU A 79 4.98 0.11 12.59
C LEU A 79 4.22 -0.43 13.80
N ASP A 80 3.98 -1.74 13.88
CA ASP A 80 3.42 -2.36 15.07
C ASP A 80 4.35 -2.21 16.28
N SER A 81 5.66 -2.36 16.07
CA SER A 81 6.67 -2.15 17.12
C SER A 81 6.74 -0.69 17.62
N LEU A 82 6.53 0.26 16.70
CA LEU A 82 6.67 1.70 17.01
C LEU A 82 5.40 2.31 17.62
N LEU A 83 4.24 1.98 17.06
CA LEU A 83 2.97 2.66 17.33
C LEU A 83 1.90 1.72 17.90
N GLY A 84 2.10 0.40 17.80
CA GLY A 84 1.06 -0.58 18.02
C GLY A 84 -0.01 -0.54 16.93
N ILE A 85 -0.12 -1.58 16.11
CA ILE A 85 -1.15 -1.70 15.08
C ILE A 85 -2.30 -2.54 15.61
N SER A 86 -3.53 -2.03 15.55
CA SER A 86 -4.73 -2.72 16.02
C SER A 86 -5.47 -3.48 14.90
N GLU A 87 -5.28 -3.06 13.64
CA GLU A 87 -5.98 -3.65 12.49
C GLU A 87 -5.17 -3.44 11.20
N VAL A 88 -5.20 -4.44 10.30
CA VAL A 88 -4.66 -4.33 8.95
C VAL A 88 -5.77 -4.57 7.93
N ILE A 89 -5.94 -3.64 7.01
CA ILE A 89 -6.96 -3.69 5.96
C ILE A 89 -6.28 -3.67 4.59
N ILE A 90 -6.59 -4.63 3.74
CA ILE A 90 -6.09 -4.69 2.37
C ILE A 90 -7.20 -4.23 1.44
N VAL A 91 -6.99 -3.12 0.74
CA VAL A 91 -7.97 -2.55 -0.17
C VAL A 91 -7.50 -2.71 -1.61
N LYS A 92 -8.15 -3.60 -2.34
CA LYS A 92 -8.00 -3.74 -3.79
C LYS A 92 -9.03 -2.89 -4.53
N HIS A 93 -8.87 -2.74 -5.83
CA HIS A 93 -9.84 -2.02 -6.65
C HIS A 93 -10.04 -2.71 -8.01
N THR A 94 -11.20 -2.51 -8.60
CA THR A 94 -11.50 -2.97 -9.97
C THR A 94 -10.65 -2.21 -10.99
N ASP A 95 -10.39 -2.82 -12.15
CA ASP A 95 -9.59 -2.21 -13.23
C ASP A 95 -8.17 -1.81 -12.77
N CYS A 96 -7.56 -2.62 -11.91
CA CYS A 96 -6.20 -2.41 -11.41
C CYS A 96 -5.16 -2.74 -12.49
N GLY A 97 -4.10 -1.92 -12.58
CA GLY A 97 -2.98 -2.19 -13.49
C GLY A 97 -2.38 -3.58 -13.35
N ALA A 98 -2.43 -4.18 -12.17
CA ALA A 98 -1.97 -5.54 -11.90
C ALA A 98 -2.74 -6.63 -12.67
N THR A 99 -3.92 -6.32 -13.21
CA THR A 99 -4.72 -7.25 -14.04
C THR A 99 -4.35 -7.21 -15.53
N TYR A 100 -3.51 -6.27 -15.94
CA TYR A 100 -3.09 -6.06 -17.34
C TYR A 100 -1.67 -6.52 -17.64
N MET A 101 -1.01 -7.15 -16.67
CA MET A 101 0.34 -7.71 -16.83
C MET A 101 0.44 -9.05 -16.09
N THR A 102 1.47 -9.82 -16.41
CA THR A 102 1.80 -11.06 -15.71
C THR A 102 3.15 -10.92 -15.00
N GLY A 103 3.40 -11.76 -13.99
CA GLY A 103 4.72 -11.86 -13.36
C GLY A 103 5.83 -12.19 -14.37
N HIS A 104 5.47 -12.94 -15.45
CA HIS A 104 6.38 -13.20 -16.55
C HIS A 104 6.78 -11.92 -17.32
N ASP A 105 5.83 -11.02 -17.60
CA ASP A 105 6.12 -9.75 -18.28
C ASP A 105 7.08 -8.89 -17.46
N VAL A 106 6.88 -8.85 -16.13
CA VAL A 106 7.77 -8.12 -15.22
C VAL A 106 9.17 -8.72 -15.23
N ARG A 107 9.30 -10.05 -15.11
CA ARG A 107 10.60 -10.73 -15.16
C ARG A 107 11.30 -10.53 -16.51
N ASN A 108 10.58 -10.63 -17.62
CA ASN A 108 11.12 -10.38 -18.95
C ASN A 108 11.64 -8.94 -19.09
N HIS A 109 10.90 -7.96 -18.56
CA HIS A 109 11.34 -6.57 -18.58
C HIS A 109 12.68 -6.41 -17.82
N ILE A 110 12.79 -7.01 -16.63
CA ILE A 110 14.03 -6.96 -15.83
C ILE A 110 15.18 -7.61 -16.59
N THR A 111 14.98 -8.82 -17.09
CA THR A 111 16.02 -9.60 -17.81
C THR A 111 16.49 -8.90 -19.09
N LYS A 112 15.56 -8.26 -19.81
CA LYS A 112 15.88 -7.50 -21.02
C LYS A 112 16.85 -6.35 -20.73
N HIS A 113 16.71 -5.68 -19.59
CA HIS A 113 17.54 -4.53 -19.20
C HIS A 113 18.73 -4.92 -18.33
N ASN A 114 18.67 -6.10 -17.69
CA ASN A 114 19.69 -6.64 -16.79
C ASN A 114 19.88 -8.15 -17.04
N PRO A 115 20.52 -8.56 -18.16
CA PRO A 115 20.62 -9.98 -18.53
C PRO A 115 21.28 -10.87 -17.46
N GLY A 116 22.18 -10.31 -16.65
CA GLY A 116 22.86 -11.03 -15.57
C GLY A 116 21.94 -11.48 -14.42
N LEU A 117 20.71 -11.01 -14.36
CA LEU A 117 19.76 -11.36 -13.29
C LEU A 117 18.78 -12.49 -13.67
N ALA A 118 18.92 -13.09 -14.86
CA ALA A 118 17.95 -14.08 -15.38
C ALA A 118 17.68 -15.28 -14.44
N GLY A 119 18.62 -15.66 -13.59
CA GLY A 119 18.44 -16.78 -12.65
C GLY A 119 18.12 -16.39 -11.20
N THR A 120 17.85 -15.11 -10.92
CA THR A 120 17.68 -14.60 -9.54
C THR A 120 16.31 -13.98 -9.28
N LEU A 121 15.34 -14.14 -10.20
CA LEU A 121 14.07 -13.42 -10.15
C LEU A 121 12.91 -14.24 -9.58
N ASP A 122 13.15 -15.51 -9.19
CA ASP A 122 12.07 -16.42 -8.75
C ASP A 122 11.50 -16.02 -7.38
N ASP A 123 12.33 -15.36 -6.53
CA ASP A 123 11.93 -14.91 -5.19
C ASP A 123 11.19 -13.56 -5.20
N LEU A 124 11.04 -12.92 -6.36
CA LEU A 124 10.30 -11.66 -6.43
C LEU A 124 8.81 -11.88 -6.19
N PRO A 125 8.16 -11.03 -5.36
CA PRO A 125 6.74 -11.15 -5.12
C PRO A 125 5.94 -10.97 -6.42
N ASP A 126 4.96 -11.86 -6.67
CA ASP A 126 4.02 -11.68 -7.77
C ASP A 126 2.89 -10.75 -7.34
N LEU A 127 2.91 -9.55 -7.89
CA LEU A 127 1.92 -8.50 -7.62
C LEU A 127 0.78 -8.50 -8.65
N THR A 128 0.85 -9.41 -9.65
CA THR A 128 -0.11 -9.48 -10.75
C THR A 128 -1.25 -10.45 -10.44
N THR A 129 -2.35 -10.33 -11.17
CA THR A 129 -3.48 -11.23 -11.01
C THR A 129 -4.45 -11.12 -12.19
N THR A 130 -5.15 -12.21 -12.50
CA THR A 130 -6.32 -12.20 -13.37
C THR A 130 -7.64 -12.13 -12.59
N ASP A 131 -7.58 -12.36 -11.27
CA ASP A 131 -8.74 -12.31 -10.37
C ASP A 131 -8.43 -11.44 -9.15
N ILE A 132 -8.92 -10.21 -9.16
CA ILE A 132 -8.67 -9.24 -8.08
C ILE A 132 -9.35 -9.63 -6.77
N VAL A 133 -10.46 -10.37 -6.82
CA VAL A 133 -11.17 -10.85 -5.63
C VAL A 133 -10.36 -11.94 -4.96
N GLN A 134 -9.87 -12.92 -5.75
CA GLN A 134 -9.01 -13.98 -5.22
C GLN A 134 -7.69 -13.38 -4.69
N LYS A 135 -7.07 -12.46 -5.43
CA LYS A 135 -5.86 -11.76 -4.96
C LYS A 135 -6.07 -11.02 -3.64
N THR A 136 -7.28 -10.51 -3.38
CA THR A 136 -7.60 -9.90 -2.09
C THR A 136 -7.54 -10.93 -0.97
N ARG A 137 -8.07 -12.15 -1.20
CA ARG A 137 -8.01 -13.25 -0.21
C ARG A 137 -6.59 -13.73 0.00
N ASP A 138 -5.84 -13.94 -1.08
CA ASP A 138 -4.45 -14.40 -1.03
C ASP A 138 -3.56 -13.43 -0.22
N ASP A 139 -3.75 -12.13 -0.42
CA ASP A 139 -2.98 -11.11 0.30
C ASP A 139 -3.38 -11.01 1.78
N VAL A 140 -4.64 -11.25 2.13
CA VAL A 140 -5.08 -11.38 3.53
C VAL A 140 -4.46 -12.62 4.16
N ASP A 141 -4.48 -13.76 3.47
CA ASP A 141 -3.91 -15.02 3.95
C ASP A 141 -2.39 -14.92 4.09
N LEU A 142 -1.72 -14.18 3.21
CA LEU A 142 -0.28 -13.90 3.33
C LEU A 142 0.06 -13.24 4.67
N VAL A 143 -0.70 -12.22 5.09
CA VAL A 143 -0.46 -11.56 6.37
C VAL A 143 -0.86 -12.47 7.53
N LYS A 144 -2.01 -13.15 7.44
CA LYS A 144 -2.51 -14.08 8.48
C LYS A 144 -1.58 -15.26 8.73
N SER A 145 -0.90 -15.75 7.70
CA SER A 145 0.04 -16.88 7.80
C SER A 145 1.46 -16.46 8.18
N SER A 146 1.78 -15.18 8.14
CA SER A 146 3.14 -14.71 8.40
C SER A 146 3.55 -14.92 9.86
N PRO A 147 4.64 -15.65 10.13
CA PRO A 147 5.15 -15.84 11.49
C PRO A 147 5.75 -14.57 12.08
N LEU A 148 6.02 -13.56 11.26
CA LEU A 148 6.58 -12.28 11.70
C LEU A 148 5.51 -11.36 12.32
N VAL A 149 4.25 -11.53 11.96
CA VAL A 149 3.13 -10.74 12.47
C VAL A 149 2.56 -11.42 13.71
N ARG A 150 2.40 -10.68 14.82
CA ARG A 150 1.84 -11.26 16.06
C ARG A 150 0.40 -11.76 15.85
N LYS A 151 0.02 -12.79 16.60
CA LYS A 151 -1.25 -13.51 16.43
C LYS A 151 -2.47 -12.55 16.52
N GLU A 152 -2.50 -11.67 17.51
CA GLU A 152 -3.61 -10.76 17.75
C GLU A 152 -3.86 -9.85 16.56
N LEU A 153 -2.79 -9.38 15.87
CA LEU A 153 -2.90 -8.57 14.69
C LEU A 153 -3.33 -9.39 13.47
N ARG A 154 -2.83 -10.64 13.33
CA ARG A 154 -3.26 -11.54 12.25
C ARG A 154 -4.76 -11.80 12.28
N ASP A 155 -5.35 -11.86 13.47
CA ASP A 155 -6.79 -12.12 13.65
C ASP A 155 -7.66 -10.94 13.22
N THR A 156 -7.09 -9.72 13.06
CA THR A 156 -7.81 -8.50 12.64
C THR A 156 -7.70 -8.19 11.15
N VAL A 157 -6.92 -8.97 10.39
CA VAL A 157 -6.67 -8.68 8.97
C VAL A 157 -7.94 -8.90 8.15
N SER A 158 -8.29 -7.92 7.33
CA SER A 158 -9.47 -7.98 6.45
C SER A 158 -9.15 -7.47 5.03
N GLY A 159 -10.00 -7.84 4.09
CA GLY A 159 -9.87 -7.50 2.68
C GLY A 159 -11.12 -6.81 2.12
N LEU A 160 -10.93 -5.67 1.47
CA LEU A 160 -11.96 -4.88 0.83
C LEU A 160 -11.70 -4.75 -0.67
N LEU A 161 -12.76 -4.55 -1.44
CA LEU A 161 -12.70 -4.23 -2.86
C LEU A 161 -13.44 -2.91 -3.12
N TYR A 162 -12.73 -1.95 -3.72
CA TYR A 162 -13.29 -0.69 -4.21
C TYR A 162 -13.62 -0.80 -5.70
N ASP A 163 -14.85 -0.53 -6.07
CA ASP A 163 -15.27 -0.45 -7.47
C ASP A 163 -15.11 0.99 -7.97
N ILE A 164 -14.15 1.20 -8.88
CA ILE A 164 -13.84 2.54 -9.42
C ILE A 164 -14.94 3.13 -10.30
N LYS A 165 -15.92 2.33 -10.75
CA LYS A 165 -17.02 2.81 -11.59
C LYS A 165 -18.20 3.28 -10.74
N THR A 166 -18.48 2.60 -9.66
CA THR A 166 -19.65 2.87 -8.81
C THR A 166 -19.30 3.60 -7.51
N GLY A 167 -18.02 3.63 -7.13
CA GLY A 167 -17.56 4.15 -5.84
C GLY A 167 -17.89 3.22 -4.66
N LYS A 168 -18.46 2.05 -4.91
CA LYS A 168 -18.86 1.10 -3.86
C LYS A 168 -17.64 0.38 -3.29
N VAL A 169 -17.60 0.26 -1.96
CA VAL A 169 -16.64 -0.61 -1.25
C VAL A 169 -17.39 -1.83 -0.73
N SER A 170 -16.83 -3.00 -0.94
CA SER A 170 -17.40 -4.28 -0.51
C SER A 170 -16.37 -5.06 0.30
N LYS A 171 -16.81 -5.71 1.38
CA LYS A 171 -15.98 -6.66 2.13
C LYS A 171 -15.84 -7.97 1.34
N ILE A 172 -14.61 -8.48 1.23
CA ILE A 172 -14.30 -9.74 0.55
C ILE A 172 -13.99 -10.84 1.58
N VAL A 173 -13.28 -10.47 2.65
CA VAL A 173 -12.91 -11.39 3.74
C VAL A 173 -12.66 -10.62 5.04
#